data_3ef8d6dc68c12779c99ef55b806f9d31
#
_entry.id   3ef8d6dc68c12779c99ef55b806f9d31
#
_cell.length_a   1.000
_cell.length_b   1.000
_cell.length_c   1.000
_cell.angle_alpha   90.00
_cell.angle_beta   90.00
_cell.angle_gamma   90.00
#
_symmetry.space_group_name_H-M   'P 1'
#
loop_
_entity.id
_entity.type
_entity.pdbx_description
1 polymer ?
#
loop_
_entity_poly.entity_id
_entity_poly.type
_entity_poly.pdbx_seq_one_letter_code
_entity_poly.pdbx_strand_id
1 'polypeptide(L)'
;MHKRALTVFISLFISLLPVTSSCQGVKSTSLKVKVLESIPHGTNIYTQGLFIEGDTLYESSGQYGTSFFRSSNLKTGQTLKTFALPAKYFAEGAVMLQNRIYLLTWMERVVFVIDKNSFKEIGKLNNPREGWGLTTDGTYLIMSDGSQYLYFNDPMNFMTKKILEVKYKGQAIKQLNELEWIEGEIWANVYMTDTIVIIDPQTGNIRATLNCSGLLPASLKSARTDVMNGIAYDRVNKQIYLTGKYWPKMFRVSVQ
;
A
#
# COMPACT_ATOMS: atom_id res chain seq x y z
N MET A 1 -21.88 -72.39 -48.30
CA MET A 1 -21.00 -71.24 -48.61
C MET A 1 -21.05 -70.30 -47.44
N HIS A 2 -20.03 -70.37 -46.54
CA HIS A 2 -19.97 -69.49 -45.36
C HIS A 2 -18.98 -68.34 -45.62
N LYS A 3 -19.47 -67.12 -45.66
CA LYS A 3 -18.62 -65.89 -45.72
C LYS A 3 -18.15 -65.55 -44.32
N ARG A 4 -16.85 -65.63 -44.07
CA ARG A 4 -16.23 -65.10 -42.84
C ARG A 4 -16.00 -63.59 -42.99
N ALA A 5 -16.56 -62.83 -42.08
CA ALA A 5 -16.28 -61.38 -41.97
C ALA A 5 -14.99 -61.21 -41.15
N LEU A 6 -14.07 -60.43 -41.69
CA LEU A 6 -12.79 -60.08 -41.05
C LEU A 6 -13.00 -58.72 -40.32
N THR A 7 -13.00 -58.72 -38.97
CA THR A 7 -13.08 -57.53 -38.16
C THR A 7 -11.67 -57.01 -37.92
N VAL A 8 -11.38 -55.84 -38.49
CA VAL A 8 -10.11 -55.13 -38.25
C VAL A 8 -10.27 -54.23 -37.03
N PHE A 9 -9.53 -54.52 -35.98
CA PHE A 9 -9.39 -53.61 -34.81
C PHE A 9 -8.31 -52.57 -35.10
N ILE A 10 -8.72 -51.29 -35.21
CA ILE A 10 -7.79 -50.16 -35.28
C ILE A 10 -7.56 -49.71 -33.85
N SER A 11 -6.39 -49.98 -33.29
CA SER A 11 -5.96 -49.45 -31.98
C SER A 11 -5.44 -48.03 -32.14
N LEU A 12 -6.19 -47.05 -31.62
CA LEU A 12 -5.79 -45.64 -31.59
C LEU A 12 -4.83 -45.44 -30.41
N PHE A 13 -3.54 -45.32 -30.68
CA PHE A 13 -2.54 -44.93 -29.70
C PHE A 13 -2.62 -43.39 -29.50
N ILE A 14 -3.24 -42.96 -28.41
CA ILE A 14 -3.19 -41.56 -27.96
C ILE A 14 -1.87 -41.39 -27.18
N SER A 15 -0.90 -40.75 -27.80
CA SER A 15 0.34 -40.35 -27.13
C SER A 15 0.06 -39.15 -26.25
N LEU A 16 -0.03 -39.32 -24.92
CA LEU A 16 0.02 -38.21 -23.94
C LEU A 16 1.43 -37.64 -23.94
N LEU A 17 1.59 -36.48 -24.55
CA LEU A 17 2.79 -35.65 -24.34
C LEU A 17 2.73 -35.02 -22.94
N PRO A 18 3.79 -35.14 -22.12
CA PRO A 18 3.83 -34.46 -20.84
C PRO A 18 3.91 -32.95 -21.07
N VAL A 19 2.88 -32.23 -20.66
CA VAL A 19 2.94 -30.77 -20.57
C VAL A 19 3.85 -30.42 -19.37
N THR A 20 5.13 -30.21 -19.64
CA THR A 20 6.04 -29.63 -18.65
C THR A 20 5.73 -28.18 -18.52
N SER A 21 4.88 -27.82 -17.53
CA SER A 21 4.70 -26.44 -17.08
C SER A 21 6.03 -26.00 -16.47
N SER A 22 6.85 -25.29 -17.22
CA SER A 22 8.03 -24.62 -16.68
C SER A 22 7.53 -23.48 -15.80
N CYS A 23 7.58 -23.67 -14.49
CA CYS A 23 7.43 -22.60 -13.52
C CYS A 23 8.65 -21.67 -13.69
N GLN A 24 8.56 -20.71 -14.61
CA GLN A 24 9.56 -19.64 -14.71
C GLN A 24 9.46 -18.82 -13.43
N GLY A 25 10.40 -19.02 -12.52
CA GLY A 25 10.53 -18.22 -11.33
C GLY A 25 10.61 -16.75 -11.72
N VAL A 26 9.64 -15.95 -11.26
CA VAL A 26 9.60 -14.51 -11.50
C VAL A 26 10.92 -13.93 -10.97
N LYS A 27 11.79 -13.47 -11.89
CA LYS A 27 13.00 -12.71 -11.52
C LYS A 27 12.53 -11.40 -10.92
N SER A 28 12.58 -11.30 -9.59
CA SER A 28 12.34 -10.02 -8.93
C SER A 28 13.53 -9.08 -9.21
N THR A 29 13.21 -7.86 -9.60
CA THR A 29 14.19 -6.82 -9.92
C THR A 29 14.43 -5.96 -8.68
N SER A 30 15.69 -5.69 -8.35
CA SER A 30 16.05 -4.65 -7.37
C SER A 30 16.14 -3.31 -8.12
N LEU A 31 15.26 -2.39 -7.77
CA LEU A 31 15.18 -1.06 -8.36
C LEU A 31 15.83 -0.04 -7.45
N LYS A 32 16.30 1.07 -8.03
CA LYS A 32 16.89 2.19 -7.30
C LYS A 32 15.99 3.41 -7.39
N VAL A 33 16.06 4.23 -6.36
CA VAL A 33 15.36 5.52 -6.29
C VAL A 33 16.32 6.63 -6.69
N LYS A 34 15.86 7.52 -7.59
CA LYS A 34 16.54 8.77 -7.92
C LYS A 34 15.67 9.94 -7.47
N VAL A 35 16.21 10.80 -6.61
CA VAL A 35 15.53 12.02 -6.17
C VAL A 35 15.47 13.01 -7.32
N LEU A 36 14.27 13.50 -7.60
CA LEU A 36 14.01 14.55 -8.60
C LEU A 36 13.77 15.91 -7.93
N GLU A 37 13.16 15.91 -6.75
CA GLU A 37 12.82 17.11 -6.01
C GLU A 37 12.73 16.81 -4.51
N SER A 38 13.00 17.80 -3.68
CA SER A 38 12.90 17.75 -2.22
C SER A 38 11.92 18.82 -1.75
N ILE A 39 10.83 18.39 -1.12
CA ILE A 39 9.71 19.24 -0.69
C ILE A 39 9.74 19.34 0.84
N PRO A 40 9.49 20.50 1.44
CA PRO A 40 9.35 20.63 2.90
C PRO A 40 8.29 19.70 3.46
N HIS A 41 8.60 19.02 4.58
CA HIS A 41 7.68 18.18 5.32
C HIS A 41 7.78 18.45 6.83
N GLY A 42 6.72 18.19 7.58
CA GLY A 42 6.65 18.56 8.98
C GLY A 42 7.35 17.57 9.91
N THR A 43 8.36 18.03 10.65
CA THR A 43 9.09 17.22 11.63
C THR A 43 8.28 16.83 12.87
N ASN A 44 7.04 17.27 12.97
CA ASN A 44 6.09 16.90 14.02
C ASN A 44 5.04 15.87 13.56
N ILE A 45 5.21 15.29 12.36
CA ILE A 45 4.26 14.38 11.76
C ILE A 45 4.81 12.96 11.81
N TYR A 46 4.10 12.09 12.49
CA TYR A 46 4.37 10.66 12.55
C TYR A 46 3.56 9.97 11.44
N THR A 47 4.05 10.08 10.20
CA THR A 47 3.35 9.64 8.99
C THR A 47 2.97 8.17 9.03
N GLN A 48 1.67 7.90 8.92
CA GLN A 48 1.10 6.54 8.91
C GLN A 48 0.28 6.24 7.65
N GLY A 49 -0.30 7.24 7.01
CA GLY A 49 -0.95 7.14 5.73
C GLY A 49 -0.71 8.39 4.91
N LEU A 50 -0.49 8.22 3.62
CA LEU A 50 -0.13 9.31 2.71
C LEU A 50 -0.77 9.07 1.34
N PHE A 51 -1.44 10.08 0.78
CA PHE A 51 -1.91 10.04 -0.61
C PHE A 51 -2.06 11.44 -1.20
N ILE A 52 -2.11 11.53 -2.53
CA ILE A 52 -2.24 12.79 -3.27
C ILE A 52 -3.50 12.77 -4.13
N GLU A 53 -4.21 13.90 -4.15
CA GLU A 53 -5.25 14.18 -5.13
C GLU A 53 -5.09 15.62 -5.67
N GLY A 54 -4.76 15.74 -6.94
CA GLY A 54 -4.41 17.03 -7.55
C GLY A 54 -3.24 17.69 -6.85
N ASP A 55 -3.37 18.95 -6.47
CA ASP A 55 -2.36 19.72 -5.74
C ASP A 55 -2.44 19.54 -4.21
N THR A 56 -3.20 18.57 -3.73
CA THR A 56 -3.43 18.35 -2.30
C THR A 56 -2.80 17.06 -1.82
N LEU A 57 -1.96 17.19 -0.79
CA LEU A 57 -1.43 16.08 -0.01
C LEU A 57 -2.36 15.80 1.17
N TYR A 58 -2.73 14.54 1.35
CA TYR A 58 -3.50 14.04 2.48
C TYR A 58 -2.61 13.13 3.33
N GLU A 59 -2.64 13.31 4.64
CA GLU A 59 -1.73 12.64 5.54
C GLU A 59 -2.35 12.37 6.91
N SER A 60 -2.14 11.16 7.43
CA SER A 60 -2.42 10.82 8.82
C SER A 60 -1.15 10.82 9.65
N SER A 61 -1.24 11.30 10.86
CA SER A 61 -0.18 11.28 11.87
C SER A 61 -0.65 10.54 13.10
N GLY A 62 0.00 9.41 13.40
CA GLY A 62 -0.27 8.61 14.59
C GLY A 62 0.49 9.14 15.81
N GLN A 63 -0.16 9.21 16.93
CA GLN A 63 0.37 9.28 18.31
C GLN A 63 -0.84 9.44 19.26
N TYR A 64 -0.92 8.67 20.32
CA TYR A 64 -1.97 8.84 21.32
C TYR A 64 -1.99 10.27 21.87
N GLY A 65 -3.17 10.84 21.98
CA GLY A 65 -3.38 12.21 22.46
C GLY A 65 -3.17 13.31 21.42
N THR A 66 -2.47 13.02 20.30
CA THR A 66 -2.11 14.03 19.29
C THR A 66 -2.32 13.55 17.84
N SER A 67 -3.01 12.43 17.65
CA SER A 67 -3.33 11.92 16.32
C SER A 67 -4.22 12.86 15.52
N PHE A 68 -3.92 13.01 14.24
CA PHE A 68 -4.73 13.79 13.31
C PHE A 68 -4.68 13.22 11.89
N PHE A 69 -5.64 13.65 11.09
CA PHE A 69 -5.62 13.55 9.65
C PHE A 69 -5.72 14.95 9.05
N ARG A 70 -4.92 15.28 8.04
CA ARG A 70 -4.90 16.61 7.43
C ARG A 70 -4.88 16.56 5.91
N SER A 71 -5.29 17.67 5.30
CA SER A 71 -4.94 18.02 3.93
C SER A 71 -4.02 19.24 3.93
N SER A 72 -3.08 19.28 3.00
CA SER A 72 -2.13 20.37 2.83
C SER A 72 -1.84 20.61 1.35
N ASN A 73 -1.39 21.81 1.01
CA ASN A 73 -0.89 22.08 -0.32
C ASN A 73 0.41 21.30 -0.55
N LEU A 74 0.45 20.53 -1.63
CA LEU A 74 1.56 19.62 -1.94
C LEU A 74 2.92 20.33 -2.06
N LYS A 75 2.94 21.53 -2.64
CA LYS A 75 4.19 22.27 -2.90
C LYS A 75 4.68 23.06 -1.69
N THR A 76 3.74 23.68 -0.96
CA THR A 76 4.11 24.59 0.15
C THR A 76 4.08 23.92 1.51
N GLY A 77 3.42 22.75 1.65
CA GLY A 77 3.17 22.11 2.94
C GLY A 77 2.15 22.83 3.83
N GLN A 78 1.55 23.94 3.34
CA GLN A 78 0.55 24.67 4.11
C GLN A 78 -0.67 23.81 4.40
N THR A 79 -1.02 23.65 5.67
CA THR A 79 -2.23 22.92 6.09
C THR A 79 -3.48 23.64 5.63
N LEU A 80 -4.38 22.92 4.97
CA LEU A 80 -5.67 23.42 4.49
C LEU A 80 -6.80 23.03 5.43
N LYS A 81 -6.85 21.77 5.86
CA LYS A 81 -7.86 21.24 6.78
C LYS A 81 -7.23 20.23 7.73
N THR A 82 -7.80 20.09 8.91
CA THR A 82 -7.37 19.12 9.91
C THR A 82 -8.59 18.48 10.57
N PHE A 83 -8.53 17.15 10.72
CA PHE A 83 -9.43 16.34 11.52
C PHE A 83 -8.61 15.77 12.69
N ALA A 84 -8.81 16.32 13.90
CA ALA A 84 -8.16 15.81 15.11
C ALA A 84 -8.92 14.59 15.63
N LEU A 85 -8.19 13.52 15.94
CA LEU A 85 -8.79 12.33 16.55
C LEU A 85 -8.91 12.54 18.08
N PRO A 86 -9.96 11.98 18.72
CA PRO A 86 -10.00 11.90 20.17
C PRO A 86 -8.77 11.18 20.73
N ALA A 87 -8.28 11.62 21.88
CA ALA A 87 -6.98 11.23 22.47
C ALA A 87 -6.75 9.71 22.60
N LYS A 88 -7.82 8.92 22.68
CA LYS A 88 -7.76 7.46 22.78
C LYS A 88 -7.45 6.74 21.49
N TYR A 89 -7.42 7.42 20.34
CA TYR A 89 -7.17 6.80 19.05
C TYR A 89 -5.76 7.09 18.54
N PHE A 90 -5.12 6.08 18.00
CA PHE A 90 -3.89 6.23 17.24
C PHE A 90 -4.22 6.15 15.75
N ALA A 91 -4.02 7.25 15.01
CA ALA A 91 -4.28 7.29 13.57
C ALA A 91 -3.27 6.45 12.79
N GLU A 92 -3.76 5.71 11.81
CA GLU A 92 -2.97 4.83 10.95
C GLU A 92 -3.23 5.16 9.47
N GLY A 93 -3.12 4.19 8.59
CA GLY A 93 -3.29 4.33 7.15
C GLY A 93 -4.59 5.03 6.76
N ALA A 94 -4.54 5.80 5.70
CA ALA A 94 -5.69 6.54 5.19
C ALA A 94 -5.72 6.48 3.66
N VAL A 95 -6.94 6.46 3.10
CA VAL A 95 -7.14 6.53 1.65
C VAL A 95 -8.46 7.22 1.32
N MET A 96 -8.56 7.78 0.14
CA MET A 96 -9.80 8.28 -0.41
C MET A 96 -10.37 7.34 -1.46
N LEU A 97 -11.65 7.01 -1.30
CA LEU A 97 -12.43 6.32 -2.32
C LEU A 97 -13.72 7.12 -2.58
N GLN A 98 -13.88 7.59 -3.80
CA GLN A 98 -14.94 8.54 -4.18
C GLN A 98 -14.82 9.84 -3.35
N ASN A 99 -15.89 10.26 -2.67
CA ASN A 99 -15.89 11.45 -1.80
C ASN A 99 -15.73 11.12 -0.31
N ARG A 100 -15.26 9.92 0.03
CA ARG A 100 -15.07 9.45 1.40
C ARG A 100 -13.61 9.17 1.65
N ILE A 101 -13.11 9.66 2.78
CA ILE A 101 -11.80 9.35 3.30
C ILE A 101 -12.00 8.29 4.38
N TYR A 102 -11.26 7.20 4.27
CA TYR A 102 -11.21 6.12 5.25
C TYR A 102 -9.90 6.24 6.00
N LEU A 103 -9.98 6.34 7.32
CA LEU A 103 -8.84 6.50 8.22
C LEU A 103 -8.85 5.38 9.24
N LEU A 104 -7.83 4.55 9.23
CA LEU A 104 -7.64 3.46 10.20
C LEU A 104 -7.21 4.00 11.56
N THR A 105 -7.49 3.22 12.58
CA THR A 105 -6.83 3.30 13.89
C THR A 105 -6.09 2.02 14.17
N TRP A 106 -5.07 2.08 15.03
CA TRP A 106 -4.22 0.93 15.36
C TRP A 106 -4.97 -0.14 16.16
N MET A 107 -4.80 -0.15 17.48
CA MET A 107 -5.36 -1.15 18.39
C MET A 107 -6.86 -0.97 18.64
N GLU A 108 -7.38 0.21 18.39
CA GLU A 108 -8.80 0.56 18.63
C GLU A 108 -9.74 -0.07 17.60
N ARG A 109 -9.19 -0.53 16.45
CA ARG A 109 -9.92 -1.29 15.42
C ARG A 109 -11.13 -0.55 14.87
N VAL A 110 -11.02 0.77 14.76
CA VAL A 110 -12.02 1.66 14.19
C VAL A 110 -11.52 2.21 12.87
N VAL A 111 -12.40 2.28 11.89
CA VAL A 111 -12.18 3.03 10.65
C VAL A 111 -13.09 4.23 10.68
N PHE A 112 -12.52 5.43 10.76
CA PHE A 112 -13.28 6.66 10.58
C PHE A 112 -13.63 6.85 9.11
N VAL A 113 -14.87 7.23 8.84
CA VAL A 113 -15.31 7.65 7.51
C VAL A 113 -15.52 9.16 7.56
N ILE A 114 -14.75 9.89 6.76
CA ILE A 114 -14.71 11.35 6.76
C ILE A 114 -15.17 11.83 5.38
N ASP A 115 -16.08 12.81 5.37
CA ASP A 115 -16.49 13.47 4.12
C ASP A 115 -15.36 14.38 3.61
N LYS A 116 -14.97 14.22 2.36
CA LYS A 116 -13.87 14.95 1.72
C LYS A 116 -14.05 16.46 1.77
N ASN A 117 -15.27 16.93 1.54
CA ASN A 117 -15.54 18.37 1.37
C ASN A 117 -15.64 19.10 2.71
N SER A 118 -16.43 18.57 3.63
CA SER A 118 -16.60 19.15 4.96
C SER A 118 -15.48 18.82 5.92
N PHE A 119 -14.70 17.77 5.64
CA PHE A 119 -13.64 17.23 6.49
C PHE A 119 -14.15 16.81 7.89
N LYS A 120 -15.41 16.39 7.95
CA LYS A 120 -16.10 15.92 9.16
C LYS A 120 -16.33 14.43 9.13
N GLU A 121 -16.32 13.81 10.30
CA GLU A 121 -16.75 12.42 10.46
C GLU A 121 -18.22 12.28 10.02
N ILE A 122 -18.48 11.29 9.16
CA ILE A 122 -19.82 10.92 8.69
C ILE A 122 -20.19 9.49 9.09
N GLY A 123 -19.27 8.73 9.70
CA GLY A 123 -19.51 7.39 10.19
C GLY A 123 -18.25 6.71 10.69
N LYS A 124 -18.45 5.52 11.24
CA LYS A 124 -17.38 4.61 11.65
C LYS A 124 -17.69 3.20 11.20
N LEU A 125 -16.66 2.45 10.84
CA LEU A 125 -16.74 1.02 10.55
C LEU A 125 -15.87 0.26 11.56
N ASN A 126 -16.17 -1.01 11.76
CA ASN A 126 -15.39 -1.88 12.63
C ASN A 126 -14.31 -2.60 11.82
N ASN A 127 -13.06 -2.52 12.27
CA ASN A 127 -11.96 -3.30 11.74
C ASN A 127 -11.69 -4.48 12.69
N PRO A 128 -11.78 -5.75 12.27
CA PRO A 128 -11.55 -6.88 13.17
C PRO A 128 -10.07 -7.09 13.53
N ARG A 129 -9.16 -6.30 12.97
CA ARG A 129 -7.69 -6.40 13.13
C ARG A 129 -7.07 -5.09 13.54
N GLU A 130 -5.76 -5.10 13.83
CA GLU A 130 -4.97 -3.88 13.85
C GLU A 130 -5.00 -3.23 12.46
N GLY A 131 -5.06 -1.92 12.41
CA GLY A 131 -4.93 -1.18 11.17
C GLY A 131 -3.51 -0.62 11.05
N TRP A 132 -2.84 -0.86 9.89
CA TRP A 132 -1.54 -0.25 9.58
C TRP A 132 -1.67 0.61 8.32
N GLY A 133 -1.30 0.14 7.15
CA GLY A 133 -1.44 0.86 5.89
C GLY A 133 -2.81 0.68 5.24
N LEU A 134 -3.21 1.62 4.39
CA LEU A 134 -4.47 1.57 3.66
C LEU A 134 -4.34 2.22 2.29
N THR A 135 -4.74 1.50 1.24
CA THR A 135 -4.88 2.01 -0.12
C THR A 135 -6.16 1.49 -0.79
N THR A 136 -6.38 1.78 -2.06
CA THR A 136 -7.55 1.31 -2.81
C THR A 136 -7.23 1.04 -4.28
N ASP A 137 -7.81 -0.05 -4.82
CA ASP A 137 -7.82 -0.34 -6.24
C ASP A 137 -9.00 0.33 -6.99
N GLY A 138 -9.76 1.18 -6.30
CA GLY A 138 -10.98 1.82 -6.79
C GLY A 138 -12.25 1.03 -6.48
N THR A 139 -12.15 -0.21 -6.03
CA THR A 139 -13.26 -1.11 -5.67
C THR A 139 -13.21 -1.49 -4.19
N TYR A 140 -12.06 -1.93 -3.73
CA TYR A 140 -11.83 -2.37 -2.36
C TYR A 140 -10.91 -1.41 -1.61
N LEU A 141 -11.04 -1.42 -0.29
CA LEU A 141 -10.06 -0.85 0.63
C LEU A 141 -9.03 -1.95 0.95
N ILE A 142 -7.78 -1.74 0.58
CA ILE A 142 -6.70 -2.72 0.75
C ILE A 142 -5.88 -2.32 1.96
N MET A 143 -5.87 -3.17 2.99
CA MET A 143 -5.28 -2.90 4.30
C MET A 143 -4.14 -3.85 4.61
N SER A 144 -3.09 -3.37 5.26
CA SER A 144 -2.07 -4.14 5.97
C SER A 144 -2.30 -4.13 7.49
N ASP A 145 -1.72 -5.10 8.19
CA ASP A 145 -1.76 -5.24 9.66
C ASP A 145 -0.40 -5.63 10.25
N GLY A 146 0.70 -5.39 9.51
CA GLY A 146 2.05 -5.78 9.91
C GLY A 146 2.39 -7.25 9.67
N SER A 147 1.43 -8.08 9.31
CA SER A 147 1.67 -9.46 8.89
C SER A 147 2.14 -9.54 7.42
N GLN A 148 2.17 -10.76 6.88
CA GLN A 148 2.39 -11.02 5.46
C GLN A 148 1.11 -10.93 4.63
N TYR A 149 -0.02 -10.59 5.21
CA TYR A 149 -1.30 -10.56 4.52
C TYR A 149 -1.74 -9.13 4.20
N LEU A 150 -2.37 -8.97 3.04
CA LEU A 150 -3.13 -7.79 2.66
C LEU A 150 -4.61 -8.18 2.57
N TYR A 151 -5.47 -7.31 3.11
CA TYR A 151 -6.90 -7.56 3.23
C TYR A 151 -7.68 -6.62 2.34
N PHE A 152 -8.43 -7.17 1.40
CA PHE A 152 -9.32 -6.43 0.51
C PHE A 152 -10.70 -6.34 1.16
N ASN A 153 -11.06 -5.16 1.64
CA ASN A 153 -12.27 -4.94 2.42
C ASN A 153 -13.32 -4.16 1.63
N ASP A 154 -14.58 -4.51 1.84
CA ASP A 154 -15.73 -3.81 1.28
C ASP A 154 -15.83 -2.39 1.89
N PRO A 155 -15.88 -1.30 1.08
CA PRO A 155 -15.92 0.06 1.61
C PRO A 155 -17.20 0.40 2.38
N MET A 156 -18.28 -0.39 2.22
CA MET A 156 -19.56 -0.11 2.91
C MET A 156 -19.56 -0.59 4.36
N ASN A 157 -18.89 -1.69 4.67
CA ASN A 157 -18.96 -2.33 5.99
C ASN A 157 -17.63 -2.85 6.52
N PHE A 158 -16.54 -2.64 5.77
CA PHE A 158 -15.19 -3.09 6.04
C PHE A 158 -15.01 -4.62 6.19
N MET A 159 -15.97 -5.40 5.69
CA MET A 159 -15.85 -6.87 5.67
C MET A 159 -14.81 -7.31 4.64
N THR A 160 -13.91 -8.19 5.04
CA THR A 160 -12.87 -8.74 4.16
C THR A 160 -13.49 -9.66 3.10
N LYS A 161 -13.24 -9.36 1.83
CA LYS A 161 -13.68 -10.13 0.66
C LYS A 161 -12.57 -11.03 0.10
N LYS A 162 -11.31 -10.60 0.23
CA LYS A 162 -10.13 -11.34 -0.24
C LYS A 162 -8.97 -11.13 0.73
N ILE A 163 -8.19 -12.18 0.93
CA ILE A 163 -6.90 -12.12 1.65
C ILE A 163 -5.82 -12.51 0.65
N LEU A 164 -4.76 -11.70 0.58
CA LEU A 164 -3.61 -11.91 -0.31
C LEU A 164 -2.37 -12.13 0.54
N GLU A 165 -1.73 -13.29 0.42
CA GLU A 165 -0.46 -13.56 1.08
C GLU A 165 0.71 -13.03 0.24
N VAL A 166 1.53 -12.15 0.81
CA VAL A 166 2.67 -11.53 0.12
C VAL A 166 3.92 -12.37 0.27
N LYS A 167 4.54 -12.70 -0.86
CA LYS A 167 5.70 -13.59 -0.94
C LYS A 167 6.81 -13.05 -1.83
N TYR A 168 8.02 -13.31 -1.41
CA TYR A 168 9.23 -13.10 -2.19
C TYR A 168 9.95 -14.43 -2.38
N LYS A 169 10.04 -14.92 -3.62
CA LYS A 169 10.66 -16.23 -3.93
C LYS A 169 10.10 -17.37 -3.05
N GLY A 170 8.78 -17.36 -2.84
CA GLY A 170 8.08 -18.37 -2.05
C GLY A 170 8.11 -18.17 -0.53
N GLN A 171 8.87 -17.21 -0.02
CA GLN A 171 8.93 -16.90 1.40
C GLN A 171 8.00 -15.73 1.74
N ALA A 172 7.23 -15.85 2.81
CA ALA A 172 6.33 -14.81 3.30
C ALA A 172 7.10 -13.56 3.75
N ILE A 173 6.63 -12.39 3.33
CA ILE A 173 7.20 -11.09 3.74
C ILE A 173 6.26 -10.44 4.73
N LYS A 174 6.76 -10.20 5.95
CA LYS A 174 6.03 -9.56 7.05
C LYS A 174 6.38 -8.07 7.16
N GLN A 175 5.76 -7.40 8.13
CA GLN A 175 5.97 -5.98 8.44
C GLN A 175 5.50 -5.06 7.30
N LEU A 176 4.51 -5.51 6.51
CA LEU A 176 3.88 -4.66 5.52
C LEU A 176 3.16 -3.52 6.24
N ASN A 177 3.50 -2.28 5.87
CA ASN A 177 3.00 -1.08 6.56
C ASN A 177 2.26 -0.18 5.58
N GLU A 178 2.68 1.05 5.42
CA GLU A 178 2.03 2.03 4.56
C GLU A 178 1.96 1.52 3.11
N LEU A 179 0.81 1.76 2.46
CA LEU A 179 0.44 1.19 1.17
C LEU A 179 0.03 2.25 0.16
N GLU A 180 0.42 2.06 -1.10
CA GLU A 180 -0.09 2.85 -2.21
C GLU A 180 -0.40 1.96 -3.42
N TRP A 181 -1.50 2.30 -4.13
CA TRP A 181 -1.88 1.66 -5.39
C TRP A 181 -1.34 2.45 -6.57
N ILE A 182 -0.34 1.89 -7.26
CA ILE A 182 0.35 2.53 -8.38
C ILE A 182 0.23 1.67 -9.63
N GLU A 183 -0.50 2.16 -10.64
CA GLU A 183 -0.61 1.57 -11.98
C GLU A 183 -0.91 0.06 -11.99
N GLY A 184 -1.83 -0.38 -11.12
CA GLY A 184 -2.26 -1.79 -11.06
C GLY A 184 -1.45 -2.66 -10.11
N GLU A 185 -0.51 -2.11 -9.36
CA GLU A 185 0.33 -2.80 -8.38
C GLU A 185 0.18 -2.20 -6.98
N ILE A 186 0.42 -3.01 -5.95
CA ILE A 186 0.44 -2.55 -4.56
C ILE A 186 1.90 -2.31 -4.17
N TRP A 187 2.20 -1.08 -3.77
CA TRP A 187 3.49 -0.71 -3.19
C TRP A 187 3.34 -0.67 -1.67
N ALA A 188 4.28 -1.26 -0.95
CA ALA A 188 4.22 -1.35 0.50
C ALA A 188 5.57 -1.02 1.14
N ASN A 189 5.58 -0.14 2.14
CA ASN A 189 6.71 -0.02 3.04
C ASN A 189 6.89 -1.31 3.84
N VAL A 190 8.12 -1.79 3.97
CA VAL A 190 8.48 -2.86 4.93
C VAL A 190 9.01 -2.17 6.19
N TYR A 191 8.21 -2.20 7.27
CA TYR A 191 8.49 -1.48 8.52
C TYR A 191 9.87 -1.83 9.10
N MET A 192 10.53 -0.85 9.70
CA MET A 192 11.90 -0.90 10.24
C MET A 192 12.98 -1.10 9.17
N THR A 193 12.67 -0.89 7.88
CA THR A 193 13.63 -0.94 6.79
C THR A 193 13.49 0.26 5.86
N ASP A 194 14.49 0.47 5.00
CA ASP A 194 14.42 1.43 3.89
C ASP A 194 13.97 0.75 2.59
N THR A 195 13.11 -0.27 2.68
CA THR A 195 12.66 -1.06 1.54
C THR A 195 11.18 -0.85 1.27
N ILE A 196 10.84 -0.63 0.01
CA ILE A 196 9.48 -0.74 -0.51
C ILE A 196 9.42 -1.99 -1.38
N VAL A 197 8.35 -2.77 -1.24
CA VAL A 197 8.06 -3.93 -2.09
C VAL A 197 6.93 -3.61 -3.06
N ILE A 198 7.07 -4.06 -4.30
CA ILE A 198 6.07 -3.92 -5.36
C ILE A 198 5.42 -5.28 -5.57
N ILE A 199 4.13 -5.36 -5.29
CA ILE A 199 3.36 -6.58 -5.13
C ILE A 199 2.35 -6.70 -6.26
N ASP A 200 2.32 -7.86 -6.92
CA ASP A 200 1.26 -8.24 -7.84
C ASP A 200 -0.03 -8.53 -7.05
N PRO A 201 -1.12 -7.77 -7.24
CA PRO A 201 -2.36 -7.91 -6.47
C PRO A 201 -3.14 -9.19 -6.78
N GLN A 202 -2.81 -9.92 -7.85
CA GLN A 202 -3.47 -11.16 -8.19
C GLN A 202 -2.84 -12.36 -7.48
N THR A 203 -1.51 -12.37 -7.39
CA THR A 203 -0.74 -13.52 -6.90
C THR A 203 -0.12 -13.31 -5.53
N GLY A 204 0.07 -12.06 -5.08
CA GLY A 204 0.82 -11.71 -3.87
C GLY A 204 2.34 -11.81 -4.05
N ASN A 205 2.83 -12.15 -5.23
CA ASN A 205 4.25 -12.23 -5.48
C ASN A 205 4.87 -10.83 -5.58
N ILE A 206 6.02 -10.65 -4.93
CA ILE A 206 6.81 -9.43 -5.10
C ILE A 206 7.51 -9.48 -6.45
N ARG A 207 7.15 -8.54 -7.33
CA ARG A 207 7.76 -8.36 -8.65
C ARG A 207 9.09 -7.62 -8.56
N ALA A 208 9.17 -6.62 -7.70
CA ALA A 208 10.37 -5.81 -7.51
C ALA A 208 10.47 -5.28 -6.08
N THR A 209 11.68 -4.90 -5.70
CA THR A 209 11.99 -4.21 -4.45
C THR A 209 12.67 -2.87 -4.76
N LEU A 210 12.31 -1.82 -4.03
CA LEU A 210 12.99 -0.53 -4.06
C LEU A 210 13.91 -0.41 -2.84
N ASN A 211 15.19 -0.16 -3.09
CA ASN A 211 16.10 0.23 -2.04
C ASN A 211 16.10 1.77 -1.92
N CYS A 212 15.61 2.27 -0.79
CA CYS A 212 15.53 3.69 -0.47
C CYS A 212 16.57 4.12 0.58
N SER A 213 17.57 3.27 0.85
CA SER A 213 18.65 3.59 1.81
C SER A 213 19.35 4.90 1.43
N GLY A 214 19.45 5.82 2.39
CA GLY A 214 20.06 7.13 2.17
C GLY A 214 19.15 8.15 1.49
N LEU A 215 17.86 7.84 1.23
CA LEU A 215 16.90 8.80 0.68
C LEU A 215 16.82 10.07 1.54
N LEU A 216 16.75 9.93 2.87
CA LEU A 216 16.95 11.05 3.79
C LEU A 216 18.44 11.18 4.11
N PRO A 217 19.13 12.26 3.64
CA PRO A 217 20.52 12.50 3.96
C PRO A 217 20.77 12.59 5.48
N ALA A 218 21.91 12.07 5.92
CA ALA A 218 22.26 12.07 7.35
C ALA A 218 22.28 13.49 7.96
N SER A 219 22.66 14.52 7.17
CA SER A 219 22.65 15.91 7.59
C SER A 219 21.27 16.50 7.90
N LEU A 220 20.20 15.86 7.43
CA LEU A 220 18.82 16.28 7.69
C LEU A 220 18.16 15.47 8.81
N LYS A 221 18.83 14.45 9.35
CA LYS A 221 18.31 13.65 10.47
C LYS A 221 18.44 14.42 11.80
N SER A 222 17.45 14.26 12.64
CA SER A 222 17.43 14.75 14.04
C SER A 222 17.22 13.58 14.99
N ALA A 223 17.32 13.83 16.30
CA ALA A 223 17.02 12.82 17.34
C ALA A 223 15.57 12.28 17.26
N ARG A 224 14.65 13.02 16.63
CA ARG A 224 13.25 12.62 16.45
C ARG A 224 13.00 11.87 15.15
N THR A 225 13.94 11.91 14.20
CA THR A 225 13.78 11.24 12.91
C THR A 225 13.59 9.74 13.13
N ASP A 226 12.53 9.18 12.57
CA ASP A 226 12.17 7.78 12.68
C ASP A 226 12.17 7.12 11.28
N VAL A 227 11.62 5.94 11.15
CA VAL A 227 11.70 5.11 9.94
C VAL A 227 11.01 5.75 8.74
N MET A 228 11.46 5.31 7.56
CA MET A 228 10.77 5.57 6.31
C MET A 228 9.36 4.99 6.37
N ASN A 229 8.35 5.80 6.08
CA ASN A 229 6.97 5.41 5.94
C ASN A 229 6.17 6.49 5.21
N GLY A 230 5.47 6.11 4.16
CA GLY A 230 4.66 7.01 3.34
C GLY A 230 5.07 6.99 1.88
N ILE A 231 4.14 6.51 1.04
CA ILE A 231 4.21 6.44 -0.41
C ILE A 231 2.97 7.17 -0.93
N ALA A 232 3.14 8.14 -1.81
CA ALA A 232 2.01 8.77 -2.46
C ALA A 232 2.23 8.83 -3.97
N TYR A 233 1.16 8.65 -4.73
CA TYR A 233 1.18 8.67 -6.18
C TYR A 233 0.24 9.73 -6.74
N ASP A 234 0.81 10.71 -7.41
CA ASP A 234 0.05 11.64 -8.24
C ASP A 234 -0.31 10.95 -9.56
N ARG A 235 -1.57 10.51 -9.65
CA ARG A 235 -2.09 9.76 -10.80
C ARG A 235 -2.18 10.59 -12.08
N VAL A 236 -2.31 11.92 -11.95
CA VAL A 236 -2.41 12.84 -13.09
C VAL A 236 -1.06 13.05 -13.74
N ASN A 237 -0.04 13.35 -12.92
CA ASN A 237 1.32 13.66 -13.38
C ASN A 237 2.23 12.42 -13.36
N LYS A 238 1.74 11.27 -12.91
CA LYS A 238 2.50 10.00 -12.77
C LYS A 238 3.77 10.18 -11.94
N GLN A 239 3.64 10.84 -10.79
CA GLN A 239 4.76 11.18 -9.91
C GLN A 239 4.65 10.45 -8.58
N ILE A 240 5.77 9.91 -8.12
CA ILE A 240 5.88 9.17 -6.87
C ILE A 240 6.56 10.06 -5.83
N TYR A 241 6.00 10.09 -4.63
CA TYR A 241 6.51 10.83 -3.49
C TYR A 241 6.73 9.88 -2.32
N LEU A 242 7.88 10.03 -1.64
CA LEU A 242 8.29 9.20 -0.52
C LEU A 242 8.69 10.09 0.65
N THR A 243 8.33 9.66 1.86
CA THR A 243 8.70 10.35 3.11
C THR A 243 8.91 9.35 4.26
N GLY A 244 8.98 9.84 5.49
CA GLY A 244 9.10 9.03 6.69
C GLY A 244 8.60 9.77 7.92
N LYS A 245 8.50 9.02 9.02
CA LYS A 245 8.02 9.50 10.31
C LYS A 245 8.97 10.56 10.86
N TYR A 246 8.44 11.76 11.12
CA TYR A 246 9.18 12.94 11.55
C TYR A 246 10.28 13.41 10.59
N TRP A 247 10.21 13.03 9.31
CA TRP A 247 11.16 13.51 8.32
C TRP A 247 10.91 14.99 8.01
N PRO A 248 11.98 15.80 7.83
CA PRO A 248 11.84 17.21 7.44
C PRO A 248 11.56 17.41 5.96
N LYS A 249 11.59 16.33 5.18
CA LYS A 249 11.45 16.33 3.72
C LYS A 249 10.59 15.17 3.24
N MET A 250 9.82 15.45 2.19
CA MET A 250 9.26 14.49 1.27
C MET A 250 10.01 14.61 -0.05
N PHE A 251 10.20 13.50 -0.75
CA PHE A 251 10.99 13.44 -1.98
C PHE A 251 10.13 12.98 -3.13
N ARG A 252 10.10 13.78 -4.21
CA ARG A 252 9.60 13.32 -5.50
C ARG A 252 10.71 12.52 -6.18
N VAL A 253 10.38 11.31 -6.63
CA VAL A 253 11.38 10.35 -7.11
C VAL A 253 11.02 9.76 -8.46
N SER A 254 12.02 9.27 -9.17
CA SER A 254 11.88 8.29 -10.24
C SER A 254 12.47 6.95 -9.82
N VAL A 255 11.96 5.88 -10.41
CA VAL A 255 12.38 4.50 -10.16
C VAL A 255 13.08 3.96 -11.40
N GLN A 256 14.26 3.35 -11.20
CA GLN A 256 15.14 2.85 -12.26
C GLN A 256 15.59 1.42 -11.98
#